data_49ce07b2a58b0b56e7dfed35550e3ad2
#
_entry.id   49ce07b2a58b0b56e7dfed35550e3ad2
#
_cell.length_a   1.000
_cell.length_b   1.000
_cell.length_c   1.000
_cell.angle_alpha   90.00
_cell.angle_beta   90.00
_cell.angle_gamma   90.00
#
_symmetry.space_group_name_H-M   'P 1'
#
loop_
_entity.id
_entity.type
_entity.pdbx_description
1 polymer ?
#
loop_
_entity_poly.entity_id
_entity_poly.type
_entity_poly.pdbx_seq_one_letter_code
_entity_poly.pdbx_strand_id
1 'polypeptide(L)'
;MTLTFNNPCEQQRWYSVDDGVMGGVSQSGFRVINGEGRFHGEVSLENGGGFASVRREPQDFESTLADAQGIALTVRGDGRTYQLRLKSTSLGDASAYRVKFTPAQNSWETLHFPWSAFEAVRRGALLSDAPAVTPSEIHQLGFLIADRTAGSFCLQVKRIESVR
;
A
#
# COMPACT_ATOMS: atom_id res chain seq x y z
N MET A 1 11.82 5.68 -10.16
CA MET A 1 11.42 4.35 -9.62
C MET A 1 10.29 3.81 -10.47
N THR A 2 10.43 2.58 -10.92
CA THR A 2 9.36 1.89 -11.64
C THR A 2 9.36 0.43 -11.17
N LEU A 3 8.26 0.02 -10.55
CA LEU A 3 8.04 -1.36 -10.13
C LEU A 3 6.99 -1.97 -11.05
N THR A 4 7.34 -3.09 -11.67
CA THR A 4 6.45 -3.89 -12.50
C THR A 4 6.41 -5.32 -11.96
N PHE A 5 5.49 -6.11 -12.48
CA PHE A 5 5.28 -7.48 -12.04
C PHE A 5 5.52 -8.47 -13.19
N ASN A 6 6.40 -8.08 -14.12
CA ASN A 6 6.78 -8.95 -15.25
C ASN A 6 7.64 -10.12 -14.81
N ASN A 7 8.38 -9.97 -13.71
CA ASN A 7 9.20 -11.03 -13.14
C ASN A 7 8.41 -11.72 -12.01
N PRO A 8 8.10 -13.02 -12.14
CA PRO A 8 7.37 -13.75 -11.08
C PRO A 8 8.08 -13.75 -9.72
N CYS A 9 9.39 -13.57 -9.70
CA CYS A 9 10.17 -13.51 -8.44
C CYS A 9 9.83 -12.29 -7.60
N GLU A 10 9.18 -11.28 -8.16
CA GLU A 10 8.73 -10.12 -7.41
C GLU A 10 7.77 -10.53 -6.27
N GLN A 11 7.01 -11.61 -6.44
CA GLN A 11 6.10 -12.12 -5.42
C GLN A 11 6.79 -12.39 -4.08
N GLN A 12 8.02 -12.86 -4.12
CA GLN A 12 8.79 -13.23 -2.92
C GLN A 12 9.21 -12.01 -2.09
N ARG A 13 9.11 -10.82 -2.64
CA ARG A 13 9.45 -9.57 -1.95
C ARG A 13 8.32 -9.03 -1.09
N TRP A 14 7.13 -9.62 -1.19
CA TRP A 14 5.93 -9.16 -0.51
C TRP A 14 5.54 -10.12 0.60
N TYR A 15 5.10 -9.58 1.74
CA TYR A 15 4.65 -10.36 2.88
C TYR A 15 3.45 -9.72 3.55
N SER A 16 2.63 -10.54 4.21
CA SER A 16 1.40 -10.11 4.86
C SER A 16 1.66 -9.59 6.26
N VAL A 17 0.97 -8.51 6.63
CA VAL A 17 0.90 -8.01 8.01
C VAL A 17 -0.58 -7.68 8.26
N ASP A 18 -1.29 -8.61 8.87
CA ASP A 18 -2.72 -8.50 9.09
C ASP A 18 -3.05 -8.22 10.55
N ASP A 19 -4.35 -8.08 10.84
CA ASP A 19 -4.85 -7.77 12.17
C ASP A 19 -4.67 -8.90 13.20
N GLY A 20 -4.08 -10.02 12.81
CA GLY A 20 -3.71 -11.09 13.73
C GLY A 20 -2.79 -10.63 14.85
N VAL A 21 -1.96 -9.62 14.61
CA VAL A 21 -1.12 -8.99 15.63
C VAL A 21 -1.94 -8.33 16.74
N MET A 22 -3.22 -8.07 16.50
CA MET A 22 -4.19 -7.48 17.44
C MET A 22 -5.25 -8.49 17.86
N GLY A 23 -5.10 -9.78 17.52
CA GLY A 23 -6.08 -10.81 17.81
C GLY A 23 -7.17 -10.98 16.75
N GLY A 24 -7.11 -10.23 15.64
CA GLY A 24 -8.06 -10.36 14.53
C GLY A 24 -7.81 -11.60 13.68
N VAL A 25 -8.70 -11.89 12.75
CA VAL A 25 -8.64 -13.08 11.89
C VAL A 25 -8.69 -12.77 10.40
N SER A 26 -8.44 -11.51 9.99
CA SER A 26 -8.30 -11.17 8.58
C SER A 26 -7.08 -11.87 7.97
N GLN A 27 -7.16 -12.15 6.69
CA GLN A 27 -6.08 -12.83 5.95
C GLN A 27 -5.80 -12.09 4.66
N SER A 28 -4.54 -12.06 4.26
CA SER A 28 -4.14 -11.49 2.98
C SER A 28 -2.94 -12.20 2.38
N GLY A 29 -2.72 -11.93 1.11
CA GLY A 29 -1.55 -12.36 0.38
C GLY A 29 -1.30 -11.47 -0.82
N PHE A 30 -0.13 -11.64 -1.41
CA PHE A 30 0.24 -10.95 -2.63
C PHE A 30 0.77 -11.96 -3.64
N ARG A 31 0.16 -12.00 -4.81
CA ARG A 31 0.53 -12.94 -5.88
C ARG A 31 0.90 -12.17 -7.13
N VAL A 32 1.86 -12.70 -7.88
CA VAL A 32 2.25 -12.15 -9.18
C VAL A 32 1.82 -13.14 -10.25
N ILE A 33 0.86 -12.73 -11.08
CA ILE A 33 0.25 -13.58 -12.10
C ILE A 33 0.06 -12.76 -13.38
N ASN A 34 0.52 -13.29 -14.52
CA ASN A 34 0.32 -12.68 -15.83
C ASN A 34 0.76 -11.20 -15.93
N GLY A 35 1.89 -10.88 -15.31
CA GLY A 35 2.44 -9.52 -15.37
C GLY A 35 1.77 -8.52 -14.45
N GLU A 36 0.95 -8.97 -13.50
CA GLU A 36 0.31 -8.11 -12.52
C GLU A 36 0.45 -8.65 -11.11
N GLY A 37 0.47 -7.75 -10.13
CA GLY A 37 0.40 -8.11 -8.72
C GLY A 37 -1.05 -8.11 -8.26
N ARG A 38 -1.40 -9.02 -7.34
CA ARG A 38 -2.73 -9.11 -6.76
C ARG A 38 -2.63 -9.12 -5.24
N PHE A 39 -3.09 -8.05 -4.63
CA PHE A 39 -3.30 -7.97 -3.20
C PHE A 39 -4.72 -8.49 -2.94
N HIS A 40 -4.81 -9.64 -2.29
CA HIS A 40 -6.08 -10.34 -2.12
C HIS A 40 -6.23 -10.89 -0.71
N GLY A 41 -7.43 -11.23 -0.37
CA GLY A 41 -7.70 -11.87 0.92
C GLY A 41 -9.14 -11.67 1.36
N GLU A 42 -9.30 -11.68 2.68
CA GLU A 42 -10.60 -11.51 3.32
C GLU A 42 -10.45 -10.71 4.60
N VAL A 43 -11.24 -9.64 4.72
CA VAL A 43 -11.31 -8.83 5.92
C VAL A 43 -12.35 -9.42 6.86
N SER A 44 -11.99 -9.60 8.12
CA SER A 44 -12.88 -9.97 9.22
C SER A 44 -12.91 -8.85 10.24
N LEU A 45 -14.09 -8.54 10.75
CA LEU A 45 -14.27 -7.55 11.82
C LEU A 45 -14.28 -8.20 13.21
N GLU A 46 -14.11 -9.51 13.27
CA GLU A 46 -14.10 -10.25 14.54
C GLU A 46 -12.90 -9.86 15.42
N ASN A 47 -13.07 -9.98 16.74
CA ASN A 47 -12.02 -9.77 17.73
C ASN A 47 -11.36 -8.39 17.67
N GLY A 48 -12.11 -7.37 17.24
CA GLY A 48 -11.57 -6.02 17.11
C GLY A 48 -10.64 -5.83 15.92
N GLY A 49 -10.59 -6.81 15.01
CA GLY A 49 -9.82 -6.72 13.78
C GLY A 49 -10.45 -5.76 12.78
N GLY A 50 -10.12 -5.88 11.53
CA GLY A 50 -10.70 -5.08 10.45
C GLY A 50 -9.72 -4.58 9.41
N PHE A 51 -8.47 -5.08 9.42
CA PHE A 51 -7.53 -4.71 8.37
C PHE A 51 -6.72 -5.90 7.87
N ALA A 52 -6.31 -5.81 6.63
CA ALA A 52 -5.34 -6.71 6.02
C ALA A 52 -4.33 -5.87 5.26
N SER A 53 -3.08 -6.27 5.25
CA SER A 53 -2.06 -5.53 4.54
C SER A 53 -0.95 -6.42 4.02
N VAL A 54 -0.28 -5.93 2.99
CA VAL A 54 0.97 -6.50 2.49
C VAL A 54 2.02 -5.41 2.40
N ARG A 55 3.26 -5.78 2.64
CA ARG A 55 4.41 -4.89 2.52
C ARG A 55 5.42 -5.52 1.57
N ARG A 56 6.03 -4.67 0.76
CA ARG A 56 7.21 -5.07 0.02
C ARG A 56 8.44 -4.94 0.93
N GLU A 57 9.41 -5.80 0.79
CA GLU A 57 10.64 -5.70 1.59
C GLU A 57 11.28 -4.32 1.46
N PRO A 58 11.93 -3.80 2.51
CA PRO A 58 12.58 -2.48 2.45
C PRO A 58 13.63 -2.41 1.34
N GLN A 59 13.72 -1.24 0.73
CA GLN A 59 14.66 -0.94 -0.34
C GLN A 59 15.10 0.52 -0.23
N ASP A 60 16.35 0.79 -0.57
CA ASP A 60 16.83 2.17 -0.70
C ASP A 60 16.38 2.73 -2.04
N PHE A 61 15.42 3.63 -2.02
CA PHE A 61 14.90 4.33 -3.20
C PHE A 61 15.54 5.70 -3.42
N GLU A 62 16.48 6.10 -2.58
CA GLU A 62 16.97 7.49 -2.49
C GLU A 62 17.20 8.13 -3.85
N SER A 63 18.03 7.53 -4.70
CA SER A 63 18.40 8.10 -6.00
C SER A 63 17.25 8.12 -7.00
N THR A 64 16.21 7.30 -6.80
CA THR A 64 15.10 7.17 -7.73
C THR A 64 13.85 7.94 -7.29
N LEU A 65 13.77 8.35 -6.04
CA LEU A 65 12.63 9.10 -5.51
C LEU A 65 12.96 10.54 -5.13
N ALA A 66 14.24 10.89 -4.93
CA ALA A 66 14.64 12.22 -4.43
C ALA A 66 14.05 13.38 -5.24
N ASP A 67 13.99 13.24 -6.57
CA ASP A 67 13.49 14.29 -7.47
C ASP A 67 12.03 14.06 -7.89
N ALA A 68 11.37 13.06 -7.34
CA ALA A 68 9.99 12.75 -7.69
C ALA A 68 9.01 13.71 -7.01
N GLN A 69 7.87 13.94 -7.65
CA GLN A 69 6.79 14.79 -7.13
C GLN A 69 5.66 13.97 -6.52
N GLY A 70 5.68 12.66 -6.70
CA GLY A 70 4.66 11.78 -6.18
C GLY A 70 4.80 10.35 -6.71
N ILE A 71 3.76 9.56 -6.48
CA ILE A 71 3.66 8.17 -6.91
C ILE A 71 2.45 8.02 -7.83
N ALA A 72 2.60 7.25 -8.90
CA ALA A 72 1.49 6.84 -9.76
C ALA A 72 1.28 5.34 -9.62
N LEU A 73 0.02 4.92 -9.49
CA LEU A 73 -0.39 3.52 -9.47
C LEU A 73 -1.24 3.22 -10.70
N THR A 74 -0.90 2.15 -11.40
CA THR A 74 -1.79 1.59 -12.43
C THR A 74 -2.47 0.38 -11.84
N VAL A 75 -3.77 0.49 -11.59
CA VAL A 75 -4.53 -0.45 -10.78
C VAL A 75 -5.90 -0.75 -11.39
N ARG A 76 -6.46 -1.87 -10.96
CA ARG A 76 -7.85 -2.25 -11.21
C ARG A 76 -8.42 -2.79 -9.89
N GLY A 77 -9.59 -2.29 -9.50
CA GLY A 77 -10.16 -2.58 -8.20
C GLY A 77 -11.40 -3.46 -8.26
N ASP A 78 -12.02 -3.56 -7.09
CA ASP A 78 -13.25 -4.31 -6.86
C ASP A 78 -14.35 -3.43 -6.23
N GLY A 79 -14.18 -2.12 -6.29
CA GLY A 79 -15.11 -1.15 -5.68
C GLY A 79 -14.81 -0.82 -4.23
N ARG A 80 -13.85 -1.51 -3.61
CA ARG A 80 -13.46 -1.27 -2.22
C ARG A 80 -12.38 -0.19 -2.15
N THR A 81 -12.21 0.41 -0.96
CA THR A 81 -11.23 1.46 -0.71
C THR A 81 -9.96 0.87 -0.12
N TYR A 82 -8.84 1.18 -0.73
CA TYR A 82 -7.51 0.73 -0.34
C TYR A 82 -6.65 1.90 0.12
N GLN A 83 -5.50 1.58 0.69
CA GLN A 83 -4.49 2.56 1.04
C GLN A 83 -3.15 2.15 0.43
N LEU A 84 -2.44 3.12 -0.16
CA LEU A 84 -1.02 2.99 -0.43
C LEU A 84 -0.29 3.50 0.82
N ARG A 85 0.62 2.70 1.34
CA ARG A 85 1.35 2.98 2.58
C ARG A 85 2.83 3.13 2.27
N LEU A 86 3.43 4.17 2.84
CA LEU A 86 4.87 4.43 2.70
C LEU A 86 5.50 4.49 4.08
N LYS A 87 6.58 3.73 4.27
CA LYS A 87 7.42 3.83 5.46
C LYS A 87 8.57 4.78 5.18
N SER A 88 8.88 5.62 6.14
CA SER A 88 9.92 6.65 6.04
C SER A 88 10.76 6.67 7.30
N THR A 89 12.04 6.99 7.15
CA THR A 89 12.94 7.16 8.30
C THR A 89 12.58 8.36 9.18
N SER A 90 11.76 9.29 8.67
CA SER A 90 11.28 10.44 9.45
C SER A 90 10.11 10.11 10.37
N LEU A 91 9.55 8.89 10.26
CA LEU A 91 8.46 8.41 11.13
C LEU A 91 8.93 7.21 11.96
N GLY A 92 8.33 7.02 13.14
CA GLY A 92 8.58 5.85 13.97
C GLY A 92 8.05 4.56 13.33
N ASP A 93 8.49 3.41 13.83
CA ASP A 93 8.19 2.08 13.26
C ASP A 93 6.70 1.77 13.17
N ALA A 94 5.90 2.27 14.10
CA ALA A 94 4.46 2.03 14.11
C ALA A 94 3.69 3.01 13.22
N SER A 95 4.39 3.92 12.55
CA SER A 95 3.78 5.00 11.77
C SER A 95 4.09 4.84 10.28
N ALA A 96 3.22 5.40 9.45
CA ALA A 96 3.40 5.40 8.00
C ALA A 96 2.68 6.61 7.40
N TYR A 97 3.07 6.98 6.19
CA TYR A 97 2.27 7.87 5.35
C TYR A 97 1.27 7.03 4.56
N ARG A 98 0.05 7.52 4.41
CA ARG A 98 -0.98 6.83 3.63
C ARG A 98 -1.69 7.75 2.67
N VAL A 99 -2.18 7.19 1.58
CA VAL A 99 -3.20 7.81 0.73
C VAL A 99 -4.27 6.78 0.46
N LYS A 100 -5.53 7.18 0.57
CA LYS A 100 -6.68 6.32 0.29
C LYS A 100 -7.08 6.46 -1.17
N PHE A 101 -7.50 5.34 -1.78
CA PHE A 101 -8.02 5.36 -3.14
C PHE A 101 -9.06 4.25 -3.32
N THR A 102 -10.03 4.53 -4.19
CA THR A 102 -11.07 3.57 -4.56
C THR A 102 -10.99 3.36 -6.06
N PRO A 103 -10.20 2.38 -6.52
CA PRO A 103 -9.99 2.19 -7.95
C PRO A 103 -11.26 1.69 -8.64
N ALA A 104 -11.40 2.04 -9.91
CA ALA A 104 -12.55 1.64 -10.70
C ALA A 104 -12.65 0.12 -10.78
N GLN A 105 -13.87 -0.38 -10.71
CA GLN A 105 -14.15 -1.81 -10.82
C GLN A 105 -14.05 -2.25 -12.28
N ASN A 106 -13.31 -3.33 -12.51
CA ASN A 106 -13.18 -3.97 -13.82
C ASN A 106 -12.52 -3.13 -14.93
N SER A 107 -11.83 -2.04 -14.58
CA SER A 107 -11.06 -1.27 -15.56
C SER A 107 -9.73 -0.81 -14.98
N TRP A 108 -8.70 -0.83 -15.83
CA TRP A 108 -7.39 -0.32 -15.45
C TRP A 108 -7.39 1.19 -15.50
N GLU A 109 -6.81 1.81 -14.48
CA GLU A 109 -6.63 3.26 -14.43
C GLU A 109 -5.29 3.60 -13.77
N THR A 110 -4.74 4.76 -14.08
CA THR A 110 -3.54 5.27 -13.45
C THR A 110 -3.90 6.43 -12.54
N LEU A 111 -3.62 6.26 -11.26
CA LEU A 111 -3.90 7.26 -10.22
C LEU A 111 -2.59 7.95 -9.83
N HIS A 112 -2.62 9.28 -9.77
CA HIS A 112 -1.46 10.10 -9.42
C HIS A 112 -1.63 10.68 -8.02
N PHE A 113 -0.64 10.44 -7.15
CA PHE A 113 -0.65 10.92 -5.78
C PHE A 113 0.57 11.81 -5.55
N PRO A 114 0.39 13.15 -5.53
CA PRO A 114 1.48 14.04 -5.11
C PRO A 114 1.81 13.78 -3.63
N TRP A 115 3.02 14.12 -3.22
CA TRP A 115 3.41 13.88 -1.83
C TRP A 115 2.45 14.55 -0.83
N SER A 116 1.86 15.69 -1.19
CA SER A 116 0.91 16.42 -0.36
C SER A 116 -0.41 15.66 -0.12
N ALA A 117 -0.71 14.62 -0.91
CA ALA A 117 -1.91 13.81 -0.74
C ALA A 117 -1.77 12.79 0.40
N PHE A 118 -0.54 12.53 0.86
CA PHE A 118 -0.27 11.55 1.90
C PHE A 118 -0.46 12.16 3.29
N GLU A 119 -1.01 11.36 4.18
CA GLU A 119 -1.24 11.70 5.59
C GLU A 119 -0.42 10.77 6.47
N ALA A 120 0.23 11.30 7.49
CA ALA A 120 0.92 10.47 8.47
C ALA A 120 -0.07 9.88 9.47
N VAL A 121 0.04 8.58 9.73
CA VAL A 121 -0.85 7.86 10.65
C VAL A 121 -0.06 6.90 11.53
N ARG A 122 -0.62 6.64 12.71
CA ARG A 122 -0.14 5.62 13.64
C ARG A 122 -1.35 4.85 14.15
N ARG A 123 -1.38 3.54 13.89
CA ARG A 123 -2.48 2.65 14.30
C ARG A 123 -3.85 3.21 13.89
N GLY A 124 -3.94 3.73 12.66
CA GLY A 124 -5.17 4.29 12.13
C GLY A 124 -5.50 5.73 12.55
N ALA A 125 -4.75 6.31 13.48
CA ALA A 125 -4.98 7.68 13.95
C ALA A 125 -4.05 8.67 13.21
N LEU A 126 -4.59 9.81 12.80
CA LEU A 126 -3.82 10.86 12.14
C LEU A 126 -2.79 11.47 13.10
N LEU A 127 -1.59 11.73 12.61
CA LEU A 127 -0.51 12.41 13.31
C LEU A 127 -0.45 13.86 12.84
N SER A 128 -0.97 14.79 13.64
CA SER A 128 -1.04 16.20 13.26
C SER A 128 0.31 16.91 13.23
N ASP A 129 1.28 16.41 13.99
CA ASP A 129 2.60 17.06 14.14
C ASP A 129 3.68 16.39 13.29
N ALA A 130 3.31 15.45 12.42
CA ALA A 130 4.29 14.75 11.61
C ALA A 130 4.84 15.64 10.49
N PRO A 131 6.10 15.45 10.08
CA PRO A 131 6.65 16.19 8.94
C PRO A 131 5.97 15.76 7.64
N ALA A 132 6.04 16.61 6.63
CA ALA A 132 5.62 16.25 5.28
C ALA A 132 6.53 15.14 4.73
N VAL A 133 6.05 14.42 3.72
CA VAL A 133 6.84 13.37 3.07
C VAL A 133 8.14 13.93 2.52
N THR A 134 9.25 13.30 2.90
CA THR A 134 10.57 13.55 2.31
C THR A 134 10.88 12.35 1.41
N PRO A 135 10.84 12.50 0.08
CA PRO A 135 10.93 11.36 -0.83
C PRO A 135 12.16 10.48 -0.64
N SER A 136 13.31 11.10 -0.36
CA SER A 136 14.57 10.37 -0.18
C SER A 136 14.60 9.49 1.08
N GLU A 137 13.68 9.70 2.02
CA GLU A 137 13.60 8.92 3.26
C GLU A 137 12.63 7.75 3.19
N ILE A 138 11.92 7.58 2.08
CA ILE A 138 11.01 6.46 1.88
C ILE A 138 11.84 5.19 1.63
N HIS A 139 11.56 4.13 2.42
CA HIS A 139 12.30 2.88 2.29
C HIS A 139 11.41 1.64 2.17
N GLN A 140 10.08 1.77 2.24
CA GLN A 140 9.19 0.64 2.11
C GLN A 140 7.81 1.08 1.62
N LEU A 141 7.23 0.25 0.75
CA LEU A 141 5.89 0.42 0.19
C LEU A 141 5.00 -0.74 0.64
N GLY A 142 3.70 -0.48 0.73
CA GLY A 142 2.72 -1.51 0.98
C GLY A 142 1.31 -1.08 0.62
N PHE A 143 0.39 -2.05 0.69
CA PHE A 143 -1.04 -1.82 0.51
C PHE A 143 -1.78 -2.28 1.75
N LEU A 144 -2.86 -1.60 2.06
CA LEU A 144 -3.69 -1.93 3.21
C LEU A 144 -5.16 -1.72 2.84
N ILE A 145 -6.02 -2.57 3.38
CA ILE A 145 -7.46 -2.38 3.32
C ILE A 145 -8.01 -2.34 4.75
N ALA A 146 -8.76 -1.29 5.05
CA ALA A 146 -9.40 -1.08 6.36
C ALA A 146 -10.65 -0.23 6.14
N ASP A 147 -11.55 -0.70 5.27
CA ASP A 147 -12.75 0.03 4.85
C ASP A 147 -13.97 -0.29 5.72
N ARG A 148 -13.77 -0.96 6.86
CA ARG A 148 -14.80 -1.34 7.83
C ARG A 148 -15.87 -2.28 7.24
N THR A 149 -15.50 -3.02 6.20
CA THR A 149 -16.41 -3.95 5.54
C THR A 149 -15.77 -5.34 5.54
N ALA A 150 -16.43 -6.31 6.13
CA ALA A 150 -16.00 -7.69 6.08
C ALA A 150 -16.19 -8.27 4.67
N GLY A 151 -15.38 -9.24 4.31
CA GLY A 151 -15.50 -9.95 3.06
C GLY A 151 -14.24 -9.98 2.23
N SER A 152 -14.35 -10.62 1.08
CA SER A 152 -13.26 -10.81 0.13
C SER A 152 -12.88 -9.51 -0.54
N PHE A 153 -11.59 -9.39 -0.89
CA PHE A 153 -11.09 -8.24 -1.64
C PHE A 153 -10.00 -8.69 -2.63
N CYS A 154 -9.84 -7.91 -3.68
CA CYS A 154 -8.74 -8.09 -4.62
C CYS A 154 -8.41 -6.75 -5.29
N LEU A 155 -7.19 -6.30 -5.10
CA LEU A 155 -6.62 -5.15 -5.80
C LEU A 155 -5.59 -5.67 -6.80
N GLN A 156 -5.77 -5.35 -8.08
CA GLN A 156 -4.81 -5.70 -9.12
C GLN A 156 -3.91 -4.50 -9.39
N VAL A 157 -2.61 -4.73 -9.43
CA VAL A 157 -1.60 -3.69 -9.61
C VAL A 157 -0.72 -4.06 -10.79
N LYS A 158 -0.66 -3.20 -11.78
CA LYS A 158 0.19 -3.41 -12.96
C LYS A 158 1.52 -2.68 -12.82
N ARG A 159 1.53 -1.52 -12.19
CA ARG A 159 2.72 -0.67 -12.08
C ARG A 159 2.63 0.27 -10.90
N ILE A 160 3.77 0.48 -10.26
CA ILE A 160 3.97 1.51 -9.24
C ILE A 160 5.19 2.31 -9.72
N GLU A 161 5.03 3.61 -9.92
CA GLU A 161 6.12 4.42 -10.45
C GLU A 161 6.18 5.82 -9.83
N SER A 162 7.38 6.41 -9.84
CA SER A 162 7.55 7.79 -9.42
C SER A 162 7.08 8.75 -10.52
N VAL A 163 6.54 9.88 -10.09
CA VAL A 163 6.07 10.94 -11.00
C VAL A 163 7.10 12.07 -10.98
N ARG A 164 7.49 12.55 -12.15
CA ARG A 164 8.43 13.67 -12.29
C ARG A 164 7.78 14.91 -12.84
#